data_99ef3f268185eb78d30b1c2a08fc3bcf
#
_entry.id   99ef3f268185eb78d30b1c2a08fc3bcf
#
_cell.length_a   1.000
_cell.length_b   1.000
_cell.length_c   1.000
_cell.angle_alpha   90.00
_cell.angle_beta   90.00
_cell.angle_gamma   90.00
#
_symmetry.space_group_name_H-M   'P 1'
#
loop_
_entity.id
_entity.type
_entity.pdbx_description
1 polymer ?
#
loop_
_entity_poly.entity_id
_entity_poly.type
_entity_poly.pdbx_seq_one_letter_code
_entity_poly.pdbx_strand_id
1 'polypeptide(L)'
;MKKRIKFKYNKYSPWLLYVMLIVGVTLGLLVYYLFLVVSGINQGPYGGPEYFRNHTNLAILVIFGLIPVAMLVPTFISLKVWGAKDEEGRFDLYDDHLVLYWKDEEIHIKRGELKIELPRPQALCYTTYILKVPGLRIVLVASLNERKRGSVKSTLEKALQELANSF
;
A
#
# COMPACT_ATOMS: atom_id res chain seq x y z
N MET A 1 -23.86 -18.18 18.57
CA MET A 1 -23.43 -17.03 17.72
C MET A 1 -24.47 -15.93 17.86
N LYS A 2 -24.06 -14.76 18.37
CA LYS A 2 -24.96 -13.64 18.65
C LYS A 2 -25.06 -12.69 17.46
N LYS A 3 -23.96 -12.47 16.75
CA LYS A 3 -23.88 -11.55 15.61
C LYS A 3 -22.76 -11.91 14.68
N ARG A 4 -22.97 -11.68 13.37
CA ARG A 4 -21.95 -11.82 12.34
C ARG A 4 -21.75 -10.48 11.66
N ILE A 5 -20.51 -10.00 11.63
CA ILE A 5 -20.12 -8.73 11.01
C ILE A 5 -19.14 -9.04 9.88
N LYS A 6 -19.49 -8.70 8.64
CA LYS A 6 -18.65 -8.88 7.46
C LYS A 6 -17.92 -7.58 7.14
N PHE A 7 -16.69 -7.69 6.68
CA PHE A 7 -15.89 -6.54 6.23
C PHE A 7 -15.04 -6.92 5.02
N LYS A 8 -14.57 -5.91 4.29
CA LYS A 8 -13.61 -6.07 3.21
C LYS A 8 -12.27 -5.50 3.62
N TYR A 9 -11.21 -6.21 3.34
CA TYR A 9 -9.86 -5.78 3.61
C TYR A 9 -8.95 -6.05 2.41
N ASN A 10 -7.85 -5.30 2.32
CA ASN A 10 -6.86 -5.57 1.29
C ASN A 10 -5.91 -6.68 1.77
N LYS A 11 -5.72 -7.70 0.95
CA LYS A 11 -4.84 -8.85 1.26
C LYS A 11 -3.40 -8.45 1.47
N TYR A 12 -2.95 -7.42 0.77
CA TYR A 12 -1.54 -7.06 0.73
C TYR A 12 -1.14 -6.08 1.82
N SER A 13 0.03 -6.33 2.38
CA SER A 13 0.67 -5.41 3.33
C SER A 13 1.08 -4.12 2.61
N PRO A 14 0.91 -2.95 3.24
CA PRO A 14 1.41 -1.66 2.73
C PRO A 14 2.91 -1.67 2.42
N TRP A 15 3.67 -2.55 3.06
CA TRP A 15 5.11 -2.70 2.85
C TRP A 15 5.48 -3.01 1.41
N LEU A 16 4.65 -3.77 0.71
CA LEU A 16 4.86 -4.12 -0.69
C LEU A 16 4.86 -2.89 -1.61
N LEU A 17 4.11 -1.84 -1.29
CA LEU A 17 4.14 -0.57 -2.03
C LEU A 17 5.48 0.17 -1.86
N TYR A 18 6.04 0.13 -0.66
CA TYR A 18 7.36 0.72 -0.42
C TYR A 18 8.45 -0.01 -1.21
N VAL A 19 8.38 -1.35 -1.28
CA VAL A 19 9.30 -2.14 -2.11
C VAL A 19 9.20 -1.73 -3.57
N MET A 20 7.99 -1.57 -4.11
CA MET A 20 7.83 -1.17 -5.52
C MET A 20 8.22 0.28 -5.79
N LEU A 21 8.07 1.15 -4.81
CA LEU A 21 8.58 2.51 -4.91
C LEU A 21 10.11 2.50 -4.96
N ILE A 22 10.77 1.70 -4.13
CA ILE A 22 12.24 1.54 -4.15
C ILE A 22 12.67 0.97 -5.51
N VAL A 23 12.00 -0.06 -6.03
CA VAL A 23 12.27 -0.62 -7.36
C VAL A 23 12.13 0.45 -8.44
N GLY A 24 11.06 1.25 -8.39
CA GLY A 24 10.83 2.35 -9.34
C GLY A 24 11.96 3.40 -9.30
N VAL A 25 12.36 3.83 -8.10
CA VAL A 25 13.48 4.77 -7.92
C VAL A 25 14.78 4.18 -8.47
N THR A 26 15.07 2.91 -8.17
CA THR A 26 16.27 2.22 -8.67
C THR A 26 16.28 2.16 -10.20
N LEU A 27 15.16 1.83 -10.82
CA LEU A 27 15.03 1.85 -12.28
C LEU A 27 15.22 3.24 -12.88
N GLY A 28 14.65 4.27 -12.26
CA GLY A 28 14.84 5.66 -12.68
C GLY A 28 16.30 6.10 -12.64
N LEU A 29 17.01 5.75 -11.55
CA LEU A 29 18.45 6.02 -11.41
C LEU A 29 19.28 5.23 -12.43
N LEU A 30 18.89 3.98 -12.73
CA LEU A 30 19.56 3.19 -13.75
C LEU A 30 19.41 3.82 -15.14
N VAL A 31 18.21 4.27 -15.51
CA VAL A 31 17.95 4.98 -16.77
C VAL A 31 18.77 6.26 -16.84
N TYR A 32 18.83 7.02 -15.75
CA TYR A 32 19.66 8.22 -15.66
C TYR A 32 21.14 7.91 -15.85
N TYR A 33 21.66 6.88 -15.15
CA TYR A 33 23.05 6.45 -15.27
C TYR A 33 23.39 6.01 -16.71
N LEU A 34 22.54 5.18 -17.32
CA LEU A 34 22.72 4.77 -18.72
C LEU A 34 22.73 5.96 -19.67
N PHE A 35 21.86 6.94 -19.44
CA PHE A 35 21.86 8.18 -20.21
C PHE A 35 23.18 8.93 -20.09
N LEU A 36 23.74 9.07 -18.88
CA LEU A 36 25.04 9.71 -18.66
C LEU A 36 26.18 8.96 -19.37
N VAL A 37 26.17 7.64 -19.35
CA VAL A 37 27.17 6.80 -20.00
C VAL A 37 27.08 6.93 -21.52
N VAL A 38 25.88 6.79 -22.09
CA VAL A 38 25.66 6.85 -23.54
C VAL A 38 25.94 8.24 -24.09
N SER A 39 25.61 9.29 -23.33
CA SER A 39 25.87 10.68 -23.74
C SER A 39 27.32 11.10 -23.66
N GLY A 40 28.21 10.21 -23.16
CA GLY A 40 29.64 10.52 -23.05
C GLY A 40 30.01 11.60 -22.01
N ILE A 41 29.05 11.97 -21.14
CA ILE A 41 29.24 13.01 -20.11
C ILE A 41 30.40 12.67 -19.17
N ASN A 42 30.66 11.37 -18.98
CA ASN A 42 31.73 10.86 -18.09
C ASN A 42 33.11 10.80 -18.82
N GLN A 43 33.22 11.14 -20.12
CA GLN A 43 34.42 10.85 -20.88
C GLN A 43 35.42 12.03 -20.98
N GLY A 44 35.29 13.08 -20.16
CA GLY A 44 36.31 14.10 -20.10
C GLY A 44 35.82 15.51 -19.78
N PRO A 45 36.76 16.47 -19.62
CA PRO A 45 36.44 17.82 -19.16
C PRO A 45 35.62 18.66 -20.18
N TYR A 46 35.39 18.14 -21.40
CA TYR A 46 34.66 18.85 -22.47
C TYR A 46 33.30 18.24 -22.84
N GLY A 47 32.94 17.06 -22.31
CA GLY A 47 31.76 16.31 -22.78
C GLY A 47 30.42 16.82 -22.26
N GLY A 48 30.35 17.24 -21.01
CA GLY A 48 29.06 17.46 -20.35
C GLY A 48 28.24 18.68 -20.87
N PRO A 49 28.78 19.90 -20.77
CA PRO A 49 27.96 21.10 -21.12
C PRO A 49 27.66 21.22 -22.60
N GLU A 50 28.58 20.85 -23.49
CA GLU A 50 28.36 20.91 -24.92
C GLU A 50 27.35 19.87 -25.42
N TYR A 51 27.41 18.66 -24.92
CA TYR A 51 26.43 17.65 -25.29
C TYR A 51 25.03 18.09 -24.94
N PHE A 52 24.78 18.58 -23.72
CA PHE A 52 23.48 19.09 -23.32
C PHE A 52 23.03 20.30 -24.13
N ARG A 53 23.93 21.20 -24.47
CA ARG A 53 23.60 22.35 -25.30
C ARG A 53 23.15 21.95 -26.72
N ASN A 54 23.80 20.94 -27.29
CA ASN A 54 23.50 20.47 -28.65
C ASN A 54 22.32 19.50 -28.70
N HIS A 55 21.99 18.83 -27.57
CA HIS A 55 20.94 17.83 -27.48
C HIS A 55 19.92 18.15 -26.37
N THR A 56 19.60 19.42 -26.16
CA THR A 56 18.71 19.91 -25.12
C THR A 56 17.36 19.19 -25.12
N ASN A 57 16.77 18.99 -26.32
CA ASN A 57 15.49 18.29 -26.45
C ASN A 57 15.56 16.86 -25.99
N LEU A 58 16.66 16.13 -26.25
CA LEU A 58 16.87 14.77 -25.80
C LEU A 58 17.04 14.72 -24.28
N ALA A 59 17.82 15.66 -23.73
CA ALA A 59 17.99 15.75 -22.27
C ALA A 59 16.69 16.04 -21.57
N ILE A 60 15.86 16.95 -22.08
CA ILE A 60 14.53 17.24 -21.56
C ILE A 60 13.64 15.98 -21.60
N LEU A 61 13.61 15.27 -22.73
CA LEU A 61 12.81 14.06 -22.89
C LEU A 61 13.23 12.97 -21.91
N VAL A 62 14.52 12.79 -21.69
CA VAL A 62 15.02 11.78 -20.73
C VAL A 62 14.71 12.18 -19.29
N ILE A 63 15.07 13.41 -18.89
CA ILE A 63 14.94 13.87 -17.50
C ILE A 63 13.48 14.03 -17.10
N PHE A 64 12.66 14.64 -17.93
CA PHE A 64 11.26 14.94 -17.61
C PHE A 64 10.26 13.91 -18.15
N GLY A 65 10.69 13.01 -19.05
CA GLY A 65 9.85 11.96 -19.61
C GLY A 65 10.23 10.57 -19.11
N LEU A 66 11.35 10.04 -19.57
CA LEU A 66 11.69 8.62 -19.33
C LEU A 66 11.97 8.29 -17.86
N ILE A 67 12.68 9.16 -17.14
CA ILE A 67 12.99 8.91 -15.72
C ILE A 67 11.72 8.87 -14.86
N PRO A 68 10.84 9.89 -14.90
CA PRO A 68 9.57 9.83 -14.16
C PRO A 68 8.70 8.64 -14.55
N VAL A 69 8.63 8.29 -15.83
CA VAL A 69 7.88 7.11 -16.29
C VAL A 69 8.46 5.83 -15.69
N ALA A 70 9.79 5.64 -15.77
CA ALA A 70 10.46 4.47 -15.19
C ALA A 70 10.24 4.37 -13.66
N MET A 71 10.18 5.50 -12.96
CA MET A 71 9.90 5.53 -11.52
C MET A 71 8.44 5.22 -11.20
N LEU A 72 7.50 5.75 -11.99
CA LEU A 72 6.07 5.69 -11.67
C LEU A 72 5.39 4.42 -12.17
N VAL A 73 5.83 3.84 -13.30
CA VAL A 73 5.20 2.65 -13.90
C VAL A 73 5.12 1.46 -12.93
N PRO A 74 6.18 1.05 -12.22
CA PRO A 74 6.10 -0.04 -11.26
C PRO A 74 5.09 0.24 -10.15
N THR A 75 5.04 1.50 -9.69
CA THR A 75 4.09 1.94 -8.65
C THR A 75 2.64 1.88 -9.15
N PHE A 76 2.36 2.34 -10.38
CA PHE A 76 1.04 2.26 -10.98
C PHE A 76 0.60 0.83 -11.24
N ILE A 77 1.49 -0.02 -11.76
CA ILE A 77 1.20 -1.45 -11.97
C ILE A 77 0.86 -2.10 -10.64
N SER A 78 1.65 -1.85 -9.60
CA SER A 78 1.41 -2.39 -8.28
C SER A 78 0.07 -1.94 -7.71
N LEU A 79 -0.26 -0.66 -7.79
CA LEU A 79 -1.55 -0.13 -7.33
C LEU A 79 -2.73 -0.76 -8.08
N LYS A 80 -2.59 -1.02 -9.38
CA LYS A 80 -3.64 -1.65 -10.19
C LYS A 80 -3.81 -3.13 -9.87
N VAL A 81 -2.70 -3.86 -9.75
CA VAL A 81 -2.70 -5.31 -9.47
C VAL A 81 -3.14 -5.59 -8.03
N TRP A 82 -2.69 -4.79 -7.07
CA TRP A 82 -2.95 -5.02 -5.65
C TRP A 82 -4.20 -4.34 -5.14
N GLY A 83 -4.57 -3.19 -5.70
CA GLY A 83 -5.83 -2.53 -5.37
C GLY A 83 -7.07 -3.32 -5.83
N ALA A 84 -6.90 -4.34 -6.67
CA ALA A 84 -8.00 -5.18 -7.16
C ALA A 84 -8.30 -6.41 -6.28
N LYS A 85 -7.45 -6.75 -5.32
CA LYS A 85 -7.62 -7.96 -4.51
C LYS A 85 -8.09 -7.62 -3.09
N ASP A 86 -9.35 -7.18 -3.00
CA ASP A 86 -10.05 -7.15 -1.74
C ASP A 86 -10.52 -8.56 -1.39
N GLU A 87 -10.28 -8.97 -0.14
CA GLU A 87 -10.80 -10.20 0.44
C GLU A 87 -11.90 -9.87 1.46
N GLU A 88 -12.78 -10.83 1.68
CA GLU A 88 -13.82 -10.73 2.68
C GLU A 88 -13.34 -11.38 3.98
N GLY A 89 -13.38 -10.61 5.06
CA GLY A 89 -13.23 -11.11 6.41
C GLY A 89 -14.54 -11.05 7.17
N ARG A 90 -14.59 -11.71 8.31
CA ARG A 90 -15.75 -11.66 9.17
C ARG A 90 -15.38 -11.79 10.64
N PHE A 91 -16.17 -11.15 11.47
CA PHE A 91 -16.20 -11.34 12.91
C PHE A 91 -17.48 -12.10 13.30
N ASP A 92 -17.35 -13.23 13.90
CA ASP A 92 -18.47 -13.97 14.49
C ASP A 92 -18.43 -13.74 16.01
N LEU A 93 -19.41 -12.99 16.56
CA LEU A 93 -19.48 -12.66 17.98
C LEU A 93 -20.29 -13.72 18.73
N TYR A 94 -19.72 -14.18 19.83
CA TYR A 94 -20.36 -15.05 20.84
C TYR A 94 -20.48 -14.28 22.15
N ASP A 95 -21.05 -14.89 23.16
CA ASP A 95 -21.25 -14.23 24.46
C ASP A 95 -19.94 -14.04 25.24
N ASP A 96 -19.01 -14.97 25.10
CA ASP A 96 -17.76 -15.10 25.85
C ASP A 96 -16.51 -14.87 24.99
N HIS A 97 -16.62 -15.02 23.68
CA HIS A 97 -15.51 -14.91 22.75
C HIS A 97 -15.92 -14.35 21.39
N LEU A 98 -14.92 -13.97 20.60
CA LEU A 98 -15.01 -13.51 19.22
C LEU A 98 -14.18 -14.42 18.34
N VAL A 99 -14.68 -14.76 17.17
CA VAL A 99 -13.92 -15.49 16.15
C VAL A 99 -13.71 -14.57 14.97
N LEU A 100 -12.43 -14.31 14.65
CA LEU A 100 -12.01 -13.56 13.48
C LEU A 100 -11.59 -14.54 12.38
N TYR A 101 -12.26 -14.47 11.23
CA TYR A 101 -11.85 -15.15 10.00
C TYR A 101 -11.10 -14.16 9.12
N TRP A 102 -9.80 -14.41 8.96
CA TRP A 102 -8.88 -13.54 8.23
C TRP A 102 -7.77 -14.36 7.57
N LYS A 103 -7.55 -14.17 6.25
CA LYS A 103 -6.53 -14.89 5.45
C LYS A 103 -6.61 -16.41 5.57
N ASP A 104 -7.83 -16.95 5.49
CA ASP A 104 -8.10 -18.39 5.67
C ASP A 104 -7.75 -18.95 7.06
N GLU A 105 -7.43 -18.07 8.01
CA GLU A 105 -7.18 -18.43 9.41
C GLU A 105 -8.39 -18.10 10.27
N GLU A 106 -8.58 -18.90 11.29
CA GLU A 106 -9.60 -18.73 12.32
C GLU A 106 -8.94 -18.39 13.65
N ILE A 107 -9.18 -17.18 14.14
CA ILE A 107 -8.53 -16.65 15.34
C ILE A 107 -9.58 -16.46 16.43
N HIS A 108 -9.47 -17.24 17.50
CA HIS A 108 -10.33 -17.15 18.67
C HIS A 108 -9.79 -16.12 19.66
N ILE A 109 -10.61 -15.16 20.03
CA ILE A 109 -10.24 -14.03 20.89
C ILE A 109 -11.24 -13.99 22.07
N LYS A 110 -10.75 -14.09 23.28
CA LYS A 110 -11.60 -13.98 24.47
C LYS A 110 -12.06 -12.54 24.69
N ARG A 111 -13.23 -12.41 25.29
CA ARG A 111 -13.78 -11.09 25.62
C ARG A 111 -12.84 -10.35 26.59
N GLY A 112 -12.55 -9.07 26.26
CA GLY A 112 -11.62 -8.24 27.03
C GLY A 112 -10.15 -8.35 26.63
N GLU A 113 -9.76 -9.33 25.79
CA GLU A 113 -8.38 -9.46 25.31
C GLU A 113 -8.11 -8.66 24.04
N LEU A 114 -9.16 -8.26 23.31
CA LEU A 114 -9.05 -7.50 22.09
C LEU A 114 -8.82 -6.01 22.39
N LYS A 115 -7.73 -5.47 21.86
CA LYS A 115 -7.48 -4.01 21.84
C LYS A 115 -7.42 -3.53 20.40
N ILE A 116 -8.28 -2.58 20.06
CA ILE A 116 -8.32 -1.95 18.74
C ILE A 116 -7.51 -0.65 18.84
N GLU A 117 -6.40 -0.56 18.12
CA GLU A 117 -5.67 0.71 18.02
C GLU A 117 -6.36 1.64 17.01
N LEU A 118 -6.34 2.94 17.31
CA LEU A 118 -6.85 3.96 16.42
C LEU A 118 -6.17 3.87 15.04
N PRO A 119 -6.93 4.17 13.97
CA PRO A 119 -6.39 4.10 12.62
C PRO A 119 -5.20 5.04 12.47
N ARG A 120 -4.11 4.51 11.93
CA ARG A 120 -2.95 5.32 11.57
C ARG A 120 -3.06 5.69 10.10
N PRO A 121 -3.23 6.98 9.76
CA PRO A 121 -3.13 7.41 8.37
C PRO A 121 -1.72 7.14 7.88
N GLN A 122 -1.60 6.35 6.82
CA GLN A 122 -0.32 6.12 6.16
C GLN A 122 -0.19 7.02 4.92
N ALA A 123 1.04 7.38 4.58
CA ALA A 123 1.39 8.37 3.56
C ALA A 123 0.79 8.11 2.15
N LEU A 124 0.32 6.91 1.86
CA LEU A 124 -0.23 6.50 0.56
C LEU A 124 -1.75 6.27 0.57
N CYS A 125 -2.51 7.05 1.31
CA CYS A 125 -3.97 6.95 1.36
C CYS A 125 -4.55 5.64 1.90
N TYR A 126 -3.74 4.78 2.52
CA TYR A 126 -4.21 3.58 3.20
C TYR A 126 -4.54 3.89 4.65
N THR A 127 -5.64 3.34 5.13
CA THR A 127 -5.94 3.32 6.56
C THR A 127 -5.69 1.92 7.09
N THR A 128 -4.77 1.81 8.03
CA THR A 128 -4.48 0.54 8.72
C THR A 128 -5.08 0.54 10.10
N TYR A 129 -5.66 -0.58 10.46
CA TYR A 129 -6.19 -0.87 11.78
C TYR A 129 -5.36 -1.98 12.39
N ILE A 130 -4.98 -1.83 13.64
CA ILE A 130 -4.20 -2.82 14.37
C ILE A 130 -5.08 -3.40 15.46
N LEU A 131 -5.29 -4.71 15.37
CA LEU A 131 -5.91 -5.49 16.42
C LEU A 131 -4.81 -6.16 17.23
N LYS A 132 -4.78 -5.90 18.53
CA LYS A 132 -3.84 -6.53 19.46
C LYS A 132 -4.59 -7.55 20.29
N VAL A 133 -4.08 -8.76 20.27
CA VAL A 133 -4.51 -9.89 21.09
C VAL A 133 -3.25 -10.38 21.83
N PRO A 134 -3.35 -10.98 23.03
CA PRO A 134 -2.17 -11.52 23.71
C PRO A 134 -1.35 -12.43 22.79
N GLY A 135 -0.09 -12.09 22.56
CA GLY A 135 0.81 -12.84 21.70
C GLY A 135 0.64 -12.65 20.19
N LEU A 136 -0.39 -11.90 19.73
CA LEU A 136 -0.66 -11.73 18.30
C LEU A 136 -1.01 -10.27 17.95
N ARG A 137 -0.41 -9.79 16.86
CA ARG A 137 -0.71 -8.47 16.28
C ARG A 137 -1.24 -8.64 14.87
N ILE A 138 -2.50 -8.31 14.65
CA ILE A 138 -3.16 -8.40 13.36
C ILE A 138 -3.24 -7.01 12.74
N VAL A 139 -2.75 -6.87 11.52
CA VAL A 139 -2.80 -5.61 10.76
C VAL A 139 -3.82 -5.75 9.65
N LEU A 140 -4.93 -5.03 9.76
CA LEU A 140 -5.98 -4.97 8.75
C LEU A 140 -5.84 -3.69 7.94
N VAL A 141 -5.83 -3.80 6.62
CA VAL A 141 -5.74 -2.68 5.68
C VAL A 141 -7.10 -2.46 5.05
N ALA A 142 -7.64 -1.26 5.16
CA ALA A 142 -8.93 -0.93 4.55
C ALA A 142 -8.89 -1.05 3.02
N SER A 143 -9.99 -1.52 2.42
CA SER A 143 -10.13 -1.62 0.97
C SER A 143 -10.02 -0.25 0.29
N LEU A 144 -9.15 -0.17 -0.72
CA LEU A 144 -9.02 1.03 -1.56
C LEU A 144 -10.21 1.24 -2.48
N ASN A 145 -10.85 0.15 -2.91
CA ASN A 145 -11.97 0.20 -3.84
C ASN A 145 -13.22 0.80 -3.20
N GLU A 146 -13.41 0.63 -1.90
CA GLU A 146 -14.51 1.24 -1.16
C GLU A 146 -14.34 2.76 -1.05
N ARG A 147 -13.12 3.25 -0.86
CA ARG A 147 -12.82 4.69 -0.84
C ARG A 147 -13.07 5.37 -2.19
N LYS A 148 -12.73 4.71 -3.29
CA LYS A 148 -12.98 5.23 -4.66
C LYS A 148 -14.46 5.40 -4.96
N ARG A 149 -15.35 4.68 -4.29
CA ARG A 149 -16.80 4.78 -4.44
C ARG A 149 -17.47 5.90 -3.64
N GLY A 150 -16.68 6.78 -3.01
CA GLY A 150 -17.21 7.91 -2.24
C GLY A 150 -17.81 7.55 -0.88
N SER A 151 -17.56 6.33 -0.40
CA SER A 151 -17.98 5.95 0.95
C SER A 151 -17.13 6.69 1.99
N VAL A 152 -17.79 7.43 2.89
CA VAL A 152 -17.13 8.19 3.97
C VAL A 152 -16.38 7.25 4.92
N LYS A 153 -16.85 6.01 5.11
CA LYS A 153 -16.23 5.00 5.98
C LYS A 153 -16.17 3.66 5.26
N SER A 154 -15.02 2.96 5.35
CA SER A 154 -14.88 1.62 4.81
C SER A 154 -15.75 0.60 5.58
N THR A 155 -16.09 -0.53 4.96
CA THR A 155 -16.80 -1.61 5.64
C THR A 155 -16.02 -2.13 6.84
N LEU A 156 -14.69 -2.16 6.76
CA LEU A 156 -13.80 -2.50 7.86
C LEU A 156 -13.95 -1.52 9.03
N GLU A 157 -13.97 -0.22 8.77
CA GLU A 157 -14.14 0.78 9.82
C GLU A 157 -15.48 0.65 10.54
N LYS A 158 -16.56 0.47 9.76
CA LYS A 158 -17.89 0.22 10.32
C LYS A 158 -17.91 -1.05 11.17
N ALA A 159 -17.31 -2.13 10.67
CA ALA A 159 -17.21 -3.40 11.38
C ALA A 159 -16.46 -3.27 12.72
N LEU A 160 -15.35 -2.51 12.74
CA LEU A 160 -14.57 -2.27 13.95
C LEU A 160 -15.29 -1.37 14.96
N GLN A 161 -16.02 -0.35 14.48
CA GLN A 161 -16.86 0.47 15.36
C GLN A 161 -18.00 -0.34 15.97
N GLU A 162 -18.66 -1.17 15.16
CA GLU A 162 -19.70 -2.06 15.65
C GLU A 162 -19.17 -3.10 16.63
N LEU A 163 -17.98 -3.62 16.39
CA LEU A 163 -17.28 -4.52 17.28
C LEU A 163 -16.97 -3.84 18.63
N ALA A 164 -16.42 -2.62 18.61
CA ALA A 164 -16.10 -1.85 19.81
C ALA A 164 -17.34 -1.54 20.67
N ASN A 165 -18.50 -1.38 20.04
CA ASN A 165 -19.76 -1.14 20.74
C ASN A 165 -20.44 -2.42 21.27
N SER A 166 -20.05 -3.59 20.77
CA SER A 166 -20.71 -4.86 21.05
C SER A 166 -19.88 -5.80 21.91
N PHE A 167 -18.60 -5.57 22.04
CA PHE A 167 -17.61 -6.43 22.69
C PHE A 167 -16.87 -5.72 23.82
#